data_44851ab3ed6ccb1ac2e2ff38fae8244c
#
_entry.id   44851ab3ed6ccb1ac2e2ff38fae8244c
#
_cell.length_a   1.000
_cell.length_b   1.000
_cell.length_c   1.000
_cell.angle_alpha   90.00
_cell.angle_beta   90.00
_cell.angle_gamma   90.00
#
_symmetry.space_group_name_H-M   'P 1'
#
loop_
_entity.id
_entity.type
_entity.pdbx_description
1 polymer ?
#
loop_
_entity_poly.entity_id
_entity_poly.type
_entity_poly.pdbx_seq_one_letter_code
_entity_poly.pdbx_strand_id
1 'polypeptide(L)'
;MPDAAVTLRPQRPADLPLLVGADTPFDDFGPMAVGAHPAPSRLDDAGALTVVDASGQVAGDVSWHWRAWGPNAGSRCAMIGIWLRPEHRGRGLGRAAQRRVVELFFTHTRVNRVEAHTDVENVAEQRALEGAGFTREGLLRGAQWRDGAYRDGVLYAVLRADLAPRP
;
A
#
# COMPACT_ATOMS: atom_id res chain seq x y z
N MET A 1 -5.33 10.88 17.27
CA MET A 1 -6.31 9.75 17.33
C MET A 1 -5.49 8.46 17.33
N PRO A 2 -5.76 7.51 18.23
CA PRO A 2 -5.11 6.20 18.17
C PRO A 2 -5.36 5.54 16.81
N ASP A 3 -4.41 4.72 16.37
CA ASP A 3 -4.57 3.99 15.10
C ASP A 3 -5.71 2.96 15.23
N ALA A 4 -6.46 2.79 14.15
CA ALA A 4 -7.45 1.72 14.07
C ALA A 4 -6.75 0.36 14.26
N ALA A 5 -7.34 -0.54 15.03
CA ALA A 5 -6.78 -1.87 15.22
C ALA A 5 -6.91 -2.68 13.92
N VAL A 6 -5.77 -3.07 13.36
CA VAL A 6 -5.69 -3.93 12.17
C VAL A 6 -4.71 -5.08 12.40
N THR A 7 -4.99 -6.21 11.78
CA THR A 7 -4.08 -7.34 11.65
C THR A 7 -3.73 -7.55 10.18
N LEU A 8 -2.44 -7.70 9.88
CA LEU A 8 -1.96 -8.13 8.58
C LEU A 8 -1.62 -9.62 8.65
N ARG A 9 -2.15 -10.41 7.73
CA ARG A 9 -1.86 -11.86 7.64
C ARG A 9 -1.71 -12.31 6.18
N PRO A 10 -1.06 -13.45 5.93
CA PRO A 10 -1.06 -14.04 4.60
C PRO A 10 -2.47 -14.21 4.05
N GLN A 11 -2.62 -14.00 2.74
CA GLN A 11 -3.88 -14.21 2.05
C GLN A 11 -4.28 -15.69 2.09
N ARG A 12 -5.57 -15.95 2.15
CA ARG A 12 -6.19 -17.28 2.09
C ARG A 12 -7.03 -17.39 0.83
N PRO A 13 -7.24 -18.58 0.26
CA PRO A 13 -8.12 -18.75 -0.88
C PRO A 13 -9.53 -18.16 -0.66
N ALA A 14 -10.07 -18.25 0.56
CA ALA A 14 -11.37 -17.70 0.91
C ALA A 14 -11.42 -16.15 0.92
N ASP A 15 -10.26 -15.47 0.97
CA ASP A 15 -10.21 -14.01 0.94
C ASP A 15 -10.38 -13.48 -0.49
N LEU A 16 -9.92 -14.23 -1.50
CA LEU A 16 -9.81 -13.75 -2.88
C LEU A 16 -11.12 -13.17 -3.45
N PRO A 17 -12.29 -13.77 -3.24
CA PRO A 17 -13.55 -13.19 -3.69
C PRO A 17 -13.89 -11.84 -3.04
N LEU A 18 -13.30 -11.56 -1.87
CA LEU A 18 -13.50 -10.33 -1.11
C LEU A 18 -12.47 -9.24 -1.44
N LEU A 19 -11.41 -9.59 -2.18
CA LEU A 19 -10.30 -8.71 -2.54
C LEU A 19 -10.37 -8.27 -4.01
N VAL A 20 -11.56 -8.21 -4.57
CA VAL A 20 -11.81 -7.79 -5.95
C VAL A 20 -12.77 -6.61 -5.96
N GLY A 21 -12.47 -5.63 -6.79
CA GLY A 21 -13.35 -4.48 -7.00
C GLY A 21 -12.60 -3.34 -7.71
N ALA A 22 -13.32 -2.62 -8.56
CA ALA A 22 -12.92 -1.35 -9.14
C ALA A 22 -14.10 -0.41 -8.92
N ASP A 23 -14.24 0.07 -7.69
CA ASP A 23 -15.42 0.77 -7.21
C ASP A 23 -15.16 2.26 -6.93
N THR A 24 -13.97 2.73 -7.27
CA THR A 24 -13.62 4.15 -7.30
C THR A 24 -13.02 4.54 -8.65
N PRO A 25 -13.07 5.83 -9.03
CA PRO A 25 -12.38 6.30 -10.24
C PRO A 25 -10.86 6.14 -10.16
N PHE A 26 -10.32 5.82 -8.99
CA PHE A 26 -8.89 5.60 -8.77
C PHE A 26 -8.47 4.14 -8.99
N ASP A 27 -9.41 3.21 -9.11
CA ASP A 27 -9.18 1.78 -9.26
C ASP A 27 -9.45 1.28 -10.70
N ASP A 28 -9.93 2.15 -11.61
CA ASP A 28 -10.27 1.80 -12.99
C ASP A 28 -9.04 1.75 -13.88
N PHE A 29 -8.28 0.69 -13.78
CA PHE A 29 -7.13 0.39 -14.65
C PHE A 29 -7.51 -0.44 -15.89
N GLY A 30 -8.81 -0.60 -16.17
CA GLY A 30 -9.32 -1.50 -17.20
C GLY A 30 -9.38 -2.97 -16.73
N PRO A 31 -9.61 -3.90 -17.67
CA PRO A 31 -9.70 -5.32 -17.34
C PRO A 31 -8.39 -5.84 -16.75
N MET A 32 -8.40 -6.20 -15.49
CA MET A 32 -7.27 -6.83 -14.81
C MET A 32 -7.60 -8.29 -14.50
N ALA A 33 -6.62 -9.17 -14.71
CA ALA A 33 -6.76 -10.56 -14.31
C ALA A 33 -6.77 -10.64 -12.76
N VAL A 34 -7.83 -11.20 -12.21
CA VAL A 34 -7.86 -11.56 -10.78
C VAL A 34 -6.96 -12.77 -10.59
N GLY A 35 -6.04 -12.68 -9.63
CA GLY A 35 -5.17 -13.79 -9.30
C GLY A 35 -5.96 -15.02 -8.86
N ALA A 36 -5.68 -16.18 -9.47
CA ALA A 36 -6.32 -17.46 -9.11
C ALA A 36 -5.86 -18.01 -7.75
N HIS A 37 -4.76 -17.48 -7.20
CA HIS A 37 -4.12 -17.96 -5.99
C HIS A 37 -3.77 -16.79 -5.06
N PRO A 38 -3.68 -17.03 -3.73
CA PRO A 38 -3.15 -16.06 -2.79
C PRO A 38 -1.76 -15.55 -3.22
N ALA A 39 -1.55 -14.24 -3.08
CA ALA A 39 -0.25 -13.65 -3.35
C ALA A 39 0.81 -14.15 -2.33
N PRO A 40 2.09 -14.24 -2.71
CA PRO A 40 3.16 -14.51 -1.77
C PRO A 40 3.16 -13.48 -0.62
N SER A 41 3.55 -13.93 0.58
CA SER A 41 3.67 -13.06 1.77
C SER A 41 5.13 -12.82 2.18
N ARG A 42 6.09 -13.25 1.35
CA ARG A 42 7.53 -13.04 1.60
C ARG A 42 7.90 -11.60 1.25
N LEU A 43 8.68 -10.96 2.12
CA LEU A 43 9.10 -9.56 1.94
C LEU A 43 10.29 -9.39 0.98
N ASP A 44 10.88 -10.45 0.47
CA ASP A 44 12.01 -10.42 -0.47
C ASP A 44 11.59 -10.41 -1.96
N ASP A 45 10.31 -10.63 -2.22
CA ASP A 45 9.71 -10.61 -3.56
C ASP A 45 8.41 -9.78 -3.55
N ALA A 46 7.76 -9.65 -4.70
CA ALA A 46 6.43 -9.05 -4.78
C ALA A 46 5.43 -9.89 -3.98
N GLY A 47 4.49 -9.23 -3.31
CA GLY A 47 3.54 -9.95 -2.47
C GLY A 47 2.39 -9.10 -1.95
N ALA A 48 1.55 -9.73 -1.13
CA ALA A 48 0.45 -9.05 -0.46
C ALA A 48 0.06 -9.73 0.86
N LEU A 49 -0.58 -8.96 1.73
CA LEU A 49 -1.19 -9.42 2.98
C LEU A 49 -2.64 -8.96 3.03
N THR A 50 -3.51 -9.82 3.57
CA THR A 50 -4.89 -9.44 3.89
C THR A 50 -4.92 -8.51 5.08
N VAL A 51 -5.65 -7.42 4.96
CA VAL A 51 -5.98 -6.50 6.06
C VAL A 51 -7.25 -7.00 6.74
N VAL A 52 -7.17 -7.25 8.04
CA VAL A 52 -8.27 -7.71 8.87
C VAL A 52 -8.56 -6.65 9.93
N ASP A 53 -9.81 -6.27 10.10
CA ASP A 53 -10.23 -5.29 11.09
C ASP A 53 -10.33 -5.89 12.51
N ALA A 54 -10.65 -5.06 13.49
CA ALA A 54 -10.76 -5.46 14.90
C ALA A 54 -11.84 -6.51 15.16
N SER A 55 -12.84 -6.65 14.27
CA SER A 55 -13.89 -7.68 14.38
C SER A 55 -13.50 -9.01 13.73
N GLY A 56 -12.32 -9.10 13.12
CA GLY A 56 -11.85 -10.27 12.40
C GLY A 56 -12.33 -10.36 10.95
N GLN A 57 -12.97 -9.30 10.42
CA GLN A 57 -13.45 -9.27 9.05
C GLN A 57 -12.34 -8.84 8.07
N VAL A 58 -12.35 -9.41 6.87
CA VAL A 58 -11.48 -9.01 5.76
C VAL A 58 -11.89 -7.61 5.32
N ALA A 59 -10.99 -6.66 5.51
CA ALA A 59 -11.20 -5.25 5.17
C ALA A 59 -10.60 -4.87 3.81
N GLY A 60 -9.65 -5.64 3.30
CA GLY A 60 -8.93 -5.38 2.06
C GLY A 60 -7.58 -6.06 2.04
N ASP A 61 -6.66 -5.52 1.26
CA ASP A 61 -5.27 -5.98 1.22
C ASP A 61 -4.28 -4.82 1.14
N VAL A 62 -3.04 -5.10 1.52
CA VAL A 62 -1.87 -4.28 1.26
C VAL A 62 -0.89 -5.13 0.45
N SER A 63 -0.43 -4.58 -0.67
CA SER A 63 0.46 -5.24 -1.61
C SER A 63 1.77 -4.50 -1.75
N TRP A 64 2.77 -5.13 -2.34
CA TRP A 64 4.04 -4.49 -2.65
C TRP A 64 4.71 -5.14 -3.85
N HIS A 65 5.53 -4.33 -4.52
CA HIS A 65 6.52 -4.78 -5.48
C HIS A 65 7.83 -4.02 -5.25
N TRP A 66 8.93 -4.55 -5.81
CA TRP A 66 10.24 -3.96 -5.62
C TRP A 66 10.61 -3.03 -6.78
N ARG A 67 11.18 -1.88 -6.43
CA ARG A 67 11.80 -0.93 -7.35
C ARG A 67 13.28 -0.80 -7.07
N ALA A 68 14.05 -0.43 -8.10
CA ALA A 68 15.46 -0.12 -7.97
C ALA A 68 15.73 1.30 -8.47
N TRP A 69 16.33 2.12 -7.62
CA TRP A 69 16.78 3.46 -7.96
C TRP A 69 18.24 3.50 -8.44
N GLY A 70 18.92 2.38 -8.43
CA GLY A 70 20.29 2.21 -8.86
C GLY A 70 20.64 0.74 -9.07
N PRO A 71 21.85 0.43 -9.59
CA PRO A 71 22.23 -0.91 -10.00
C PRO A 71 22.57 -1.86 -8.84
N ASN A 72 22.79 -1.34 -7.64
CA ASN A 72 23.17 -2.14 -6.48
C ASN A 72 21.96 -2.54 -5.62
N ALA A 73 22.11 -3.60 -4.84
CA ALA A 73 21.05 -4.13 -4.00
C ALA A 73 20.55 -3.13 -2.93
N GLY A 74 21.42 -2.24 -2.46
CA GLY A 74 21.04 -1.20 -1.48
C GLY A 74 20.12 -0.11 -2.05
N SER A 75 20.02 -0.01 -3.37
CA SER A 75 19.12 0.92 -4.06
C SER A 75 17.70 0.38 -4.27
N ARG A 76 17.38 -0.83 -3.78
CA ARG A 76 16.03 -1.39 -3.83
C ARG A 76 15.17 -0.78 -2.73
N CYS A 77 13.91 -0.49 -3.08
CA CYS A 77 12.87 -0.11 -2.13
C CYS A 77 11.56 -0.85 -2.44
N ALA A 78 10.74 -1.04 -1.44
CA ALA A 78 9.39 -1.56 -1.63
C ALA A 78 8.46 -0.42 -2.03
N MET A 79 7.71 -0.59 -3.12
CA MET A 79 6.56 0.25 -3.48
C MET A 79 5.31 -0.46 -2.99
N ILE A 80 4.61 0.13 -2.03
CA ILE A 80 3.38 -0.45 -1.48
C ILE A 80 2.13 0.12 -2.15
N GLY A 81 1.07 -0.68 -2.15
CA GLY A 81 -0.28 -0.29 -2.53
C GLY A 81 -1.28 -0.81 -1.52
N ILE A 82 -2.43 -0.20 -1.44
CA ILE A 82 -3.53 -0.63 -0.58
C ILE A 82 -4.85 -0.57 -1.33
N TRP A 83 -5.69 -1.55 -1.08
CA TRP A 83 -7.09 -1.52 -1.46
C TRP A 83 -7.95 -1.94 -0.28
N LEU A 84 -9.02 -1.20 -0.03
CA LEU A 84 -9.99 -1.50 1.01
C LEU A 84 -11.39 -1.63 0.42
N ARG A 85 -12.13 -2.59 0.92
CA ARG A 85 -13.54 -2.75 0.63
C ARG A 85 -14.31 -1.49 1.03
N PRO A 86 -15.32 -1.06 0.25
CA PRO A 86 -16.03 0.21 0.46
C PRO A 86 -16.51 0.42 1.89
N GLU A 87 -17.10 -0.61 2.49
CA GLU A 87 -17.67 -0.59 3.84
C GLU A 87 -16.61 -0.46 4.96
N HIS A 88 -15.34 -0.64 4.63
CA HIS A 88 -14.22 -0.52 5.57
C HIS A 88 -13.42 0.78 5.42
N ARG A 89 -13.78 1.64 4.44
CA ARG A 89 -13.13 2.94 4.21
C ARG A 89 -13.53 3.99 5.22
N GLY A 90 -12.76 5.09 5.30
CA GLY A 90 -13.06 6.22 6.20
C GLY A 90 -12.88 5.94 7.69
N ARG A 91 -12.42 4.74 8.08
CA ARG A 91 -12.27 4.27 9.47
C ARG A 91 -10.84 4.24 9.97
N GLY A 92 -9.89 4.79 9.21
CA GLY A 92 -8.46 4.82 9.55
C GLY A 92 -7.71 3.51 9.32
N LEU A 93 -8.37 2.46 8.78
CA LEU A 93 -7.77 1.15 8.54
C LEU A 93 -6.64 1.22 7.51
N GLY A 94 -6.78 2.04 6.45
CA GLY A 94 -5.75 2.24 5.43
C GLY A 94 -4.46 2.78 6.02
N ARG A 95 -4.57 3.85 6.82
CA ARG A 95 -3.43 4.42 7.54
C ARG A 95 -2.75 3.38 8.42
N ALA A 96 -3.52 2.65 9.22
CA ALA A 96 -2.98 1.65 10.13
C ALA A 96 -2.31 0.48 9.39
N ALA A 97 -2.90 -0.01 8.30
CA ALA A 97 -2.35 -1.10 7.49
C ALA A 97 -1.04 -0.70 6.81
N GLN A 98 -0.98 0.49 6.23
CA GLN A 98 0.24 1.02 5.61
C GLN A 98 1.38 1.19 6.63
N ARG A 99 1.08 1.74 7.80
CA ARG A 99 2.05 1.84 8.89
C ARG A 99 2.59 0.47 9.29
N ARG A 100 1.70 -0.52 9.46
CA ARG A 100 2.09 -1.89 9.84
C ARG A 100 2.96 -2.57 8.80
N VAL A 101 2.68 -2.43 7.50
CA VAL A 101 3.53 -3.04 6.46
C VAL A 101 4.90 -2.35 6.39
N VAL A 102 4.98 -1.04 6.61
CA VAL A 102 6.26 -0.32 6.75
C VAL A 102 7.08 -0.85 7.93
N GLU A 103 6.45 -1.03 9.08
CA GLU A 103 7.07 -1.63 10.26
C GLU A 103 7.61 -3.04 9.97
N LEU A 104 6.85 -3.88 9.24
CA LEU A 104 7.30 -5.21 8.81
C LEU A 104 8.55 -5.13 7.93
N PHE A 105 8.56 -4.24 6.92
CA PHE A 105 9.74 -4.05 6.07
C PHE A 105 10.96 -3.62 6.87
N PHE A 106 10.82 -2.63 7.73
CA PHE A 106 11.96 -2.12 8.50
C PHE A 106 12.43 -3.07 9.59
N THR A 107 11.56 -3.93 10.12
CA THR A 107 11.92 -4.93 11.13
C THR A 107 12.63 -6.13 10.49
N HIS A 108 12.12 -6.62 9.35
CA HIS A 108 12.53 -7.92 8.80
C HIS A 108 13.42 -7.82 7.56
N THR A 109 13.69 -6.63 7.05
CA THR A 109 14.57 -6.42 5.88
C THR A 109 15.59 -5.33 6.19
N ARG A 110 16.55 -5.12 5.26
CA ARG A 110 17.53 -4.02 5.35
C ARG A 110 17.15 -2.82 4.49
N VAL A 111 15.94 -2.77 3.97
CA VAL A 111 15.53 -1.64 3.14
C VAL A 111 15.58 -0.34 3.94
N ASN A 112 16.08 0.71 3.31
CA ASN A 112 16.14 2.04 3.89
C ASN A 112 14.88 2.86 3.64
N ARG A 113 14.12 2.49 2.59
CA ARG A 113 13.03 3.32 2.04
C ARG A 113 11.85 2.44 1.63
N VAL A 114 10.65 2.87 1.97
CA VAL A 114 9.39 2.34 1.46
C VAL A 114 8.66 3.46 0.74
N GLU A 115 8.15 3.19 -0.45
CA GLU A 115 7.43 4.14 -1.29
C GLU A 115 5.96 3.77 -1.43
N ALA A 116 5.16 4.77 -1.75
CA ALA A 116 3.80 4.62 -2.24
C ALA A 116 3.50 5.72 -3.26
N HIS A 117 2.57 5.49 -4.15
CA HIS A 117 2.06 6.57 -5.00
C HIS A 117 0.53 6.47 -5.06
N THR A 118 -0.11 7.61 -5.29
CA THR A 118 -1.54 7.68 -5.50
C THR A 118 -1.87 8.77 -6.50
N ASP A 119 -3.10 8.80 -6.99
CA ASP A 119 -3.58 9.87 -7.86
C ASP A 119 -3.55 11.22 -7.14
N VAL A 120 -3.25 12.29 -7.88
CA VAL A 120 -3.21 13.66 -7.35
C VAL A 120 -4.57 14.13 -6.79
N GLU A 121 -5.67 13.54 -7.28
CA GLU A 121 -7.03 13.84 -6.81
C GLU A 121 -7.50 12.91 -5.67
N ASN A 122 -6.77 11.82 -5.39
CA ASN A 122 -7.11 10.89 -4.31
C ASN A 122 -6.66 11.42 -2.94
N VAL A 123 -7.34 12.48 -2.49
CA VAL A 123 -7.04 13.15 -1.21
C VAL A 123 -7.17 12.21 -0.01
N ALA A 124 -8.05 11.21 -0.09
CA ALA A 124 -8.25 10.25 1.00
C ALA A 124 -6.99 9.41 1.22
N GLU A 125 -6.39 8.89 0.14
CA GLU A 125 -5.17 8.10 0.22
C GLU A 125 -3.95 8.97 0.58
N GLN A 126 -3.86 10.20 0.06
CA GLN A 126 -2.80 11.14 0.44
C GLN A 126 -2.78 11.36 1.95
N ARG A 127 -3.95 11.63 2.56
CA ARG A 127 -4.07 11.78 4.02
C ARG A 127 -3.74 10.50 4.79
N ALA A 128 -4.08 9.33 4.24
CA ALA A 128 -3.75 8.06 4.87
C ALA A 128 -2.24 7.82 4.88
N LEU A 129 -1.55 8.10 3.77
CA LEU A 129 -0.09 8.01 3.65
C LEU A 129 0.62 8.98 4.62
N GLU A 130 0.23 10.25 4.62
CA GLU A 130 0.79 11.26 5.53
C GLU A 130 0.58 10.85 7.00
N GLY A 131 -0.61 10.39 7.34
CA GLY A 131 -0.92 9.87 8.67
C GLY A 131 -0.18 8.60 9.05
N ALA A 132 0.25 7.79 8.07
CA ALA A 132 1.10 6.62 8.26
C ALA A 132 2.60 6.96 8.40
N GLY A 133 2.97 8.23 8.22
CA GLY A 133 4.35 8.72 8.36
C GLY A 133 5.10 8.91 7.06
N PHE A 134 4.43 8.81 5.92
CA PHE A 134 5.04 9.10 4.62
C PHE A 134 5.15 10.61 4.38
N THR A 135 6.22 11.01 3.73
CA THR A 135 6.45 12.37 3.25
C THR A 135 6.18 12.45 1.75
N ARG A 136 5.46 13.49 1.32
CA ARG A 136 5.23 13.78 -0.09
C ARG A 136 6.53 14.26 -0.73
N GLU A 137 6.95 13.65 -1.84
CA GLU A 137 8.22 13.98 -2.51
C GLU A 137 8.05 14.61 -3.88
N GLY A 138 6.97 14.30 -4.59
CA GLY A 138 6.85 14.90 -5.92
C GLY A 138 5.60 14.52 -6.68
N LEU A 139 5.41 15.24 -7.79
CA LEU A 139 4.39 15.00 -8.79
C LEU A 139 4.95 14.10 -9.89
N LEU A 140 4.22 13.05 -10.21
CA LEU A 140 4.49 12.12 -11.32
C LEU A 140 3.52 12.44 -12.45
N ARG A 141 3.94 13.27 -13.41
CA ARG A 141 3.07 13.69 -14.51
C ARG A 141 2.77 12.55 -15.46
N GLY A 142 1.49 12.32 -15.77
CA GLY A 142 1.03 11.30 -16.71
C GLY A 142 1.49 9.90 -16.39
N ALA A 143 1.67 9.57 -15.11
CA ALA A 143 2.30 8.31 -14.68
C ALA A 143 1.39 7.09 -14.78
N GLN A 144 0.08 7.28 -14.75
CA GLN A 144 -0.88 6.19 -14.80
C GLN A 144 -1.84 6.34 -15.97
N TRP A 145 -2.03 5.26 -16.72
CA TRP A 145 -3.14 5.15 -17.64
C TRP A 145 -4.35 4.58 -16.91
N ARG A 146 -5.41 5.36 -16.82
CA ARG A 146 -6.61 4.97 -16.08
C ARG A 146 -7.82 5.71 -16.65
N ASP A 147 -8.95 5.04 -16.73
CA ASP A 147 -10.19 5.61 -17.26
C ASP A 147 -9.96 6.33 -18.61
N GLY A 148 -9.27 5.65 -19.55
CA GLY A 148 -9.02 6.13 -20.91
C GLY A 148 -8.11 7.36 -21.03
N ALA A 149 -7.38 7.76 -19.96
CA ALA A 149 -6.50 8.92 -19.99
C ALA A 149 -5.24 8.72 -19.13
N TYR A 150 -4.17 9.51 -19.44
CA TYR A 150 -3.03 9.62 -18.54
C TYR A 150 -3.38 10.52 -17.34
N ARG A 151 -3.08 10.03 -16.15
CA ARG A 151 -3.33 10.70 -14.88
C ARG A 151 -2.02 11.00 -14.16
N ASP A 152 -2.01 12.12 -13.47
CA ASP A 152 -0.88 12.51 -12.62
C ASP A 152 -0.96 11.77 -11.28
N GLY A 153 0.19 11.36 -10.79
CA GLY A 153 0.32 10.76 -9.47
C GLY A 153 1.15 11.61 -8.52
N VAL A 154 1.10 11.30 -7.26
CA VAL A 154 1.94 11.87 -6.20
C VAL A 154 2.77 10.76 -5.59
N LEU A 155 4.09 10.95 -5.55
CA LEU A 155 5.03 10.04 -4.90
C LEU A 155 5.17 10.40 -3.42
N TYR A 156 5.10 9.39 -2.60
CA TYR A 156 5.31 9.43 -1.16
C TYR A 156 6.40 8.44 -0.76
N ALA A 157 7.14 8.75 0.30
CA ALA A 157 8.12 7.84 0.86
C ALA A 157 8.24 8.00 2.37
N VAL A 158 8.67 6.93 3.01
CA VAL A 158 9.11 6.91 4.41
C VAL A 158 10.48 6.24 4.48
N LEU A 159 11.38 6.83 5.25
CA LEU A 159 12.72 6.31 5.47
C LEU A 159 12.80 5.59 6.83
N ARG A 160 13.72 4.64 6.94
CA ARG A 160 13.99 3.98 8.22
C ARG A 160 14.31 4.97 9.35
N ALA A 161 15.02 6.06 9.04
CA ALA A 161 15.36 7.10 9.99
C ALA A 161 14.15 7.90 10.49
N ASP A 162 13.05 7.97 9.71
CA ASP A 162 11.85 8.72 10.10
C ASP A 162 11.08 8.05 11.24
N LEU A 163 11.26 6.71 11.40
CA LEU A 163 10.63 5.93 12.48
C LEU A 163 11.54 5.77 13.70
N ALA A 164 12.80 6.21 13.63
CA ALA A 164 13.67 6.21 14.79
C ALA A 164 13.16 7.22 15.82
N PRO A 165 13.25 6.93 17.14
CA PRO A 165 13.00 7.93 18.16
C PRO A 165 13.90 9.15 17.90
N ARG A 166 13.31 10.33 17.80
CA ARG A 166 14.12 11.56 17.75
C ARG A 166 14.84 11.70 19.08
N PRO A 167 16.17 12.01 19.07
CA PRO A 167 16.97 12.18 20.29
C PRO A 167 16.40 13.28 21.18
#